data_0869a59eacc64233b789bf8b37f9c2f7
#
_entry.id   0869a59eacc64233b789bf8b37f9c2f7
#
_cell.length_a   1.000
_cell.length_b   1.000
_cell.length_c   1.000
_cell.angle_alpha   90.00
_cell.angle_beta   90.00
_cell.angle_gamma   90.00
#
_symmetry.space_group_name_H-M   'P 1'
#
loop_
_entity.id
_entity.type
_entity.pdbx_description
1 polymer ?
#
loop_
_entity_poly.entity_id
_entity_poly.type
_entity_poly.pdbx_seq_one_letter_code
_entity_poly.pdbx_strand_id
1 'polypeptide(L)'
;MPEPAAPTAETTGWAPDVLDGFEQLTLPLDPDDEGEVVATLVRRRRDAGNAEAGDTLHGGAPPVGVRDRGIDVLYVHGWSDYFFQTGLADFWEAQGARFFALDLRKYGRSLRPGQTPGFVTSLATYDEDIEAALAVMGHGVLTADPVMRERGLVLMGHSTGGLTLSLWTARNQDRVAGLVLNSPWLEFQARDIGRKVLAPAIALQARLDPRVPLPQVDLGFYTRSVSRTLDGEWDYDLAWRPVRGFVVHGGWLNAVLHGQAAVELGLGITVPVLVLLSTSSTLLPRWTPEMMHSDTALDVVGIARRSTDLGRLVVLARIEGALHDVVLSAAPARAAAYEQVATWVRGYVPEPEPAAEPGSAEAGTVAPGVGSWAPVRWARSAAGAVRSGVRGWAARARGTRGSRRPQA
;
A
#
# COMPACT_ATOMS: atom_id res chain seq x y z
N MET A 1 -15.62 16.19 -34.74
CA MET A 1 -15.39 15.88 -33.32
C MET A 1 -14.46 16.97 -32.80
N PRO A 2 -14.82 17.80 -31.85
CA PRO A 2 -13.88 18.76 -31.27
C PRO A 2 -12.82 17.99 -30.47
N GLU A 3 -11.59 18.39 -30.66
CA GLU A 3 -10.40 17.92 -29.96
C GLU A 3 -10.55 18.21 -28.45
N PRO A 4 -10.27 17.28 -27.54
CA PRO A 4 -10.32 17.58 -26.10
C PRO A 4 -9.22 18.62 -25.80
N ALA A 5 -9.64 19.73 -25.18
CA ALA A 5 -8.74 20.78 -24.73
C ALA A 5 -7.69 20.20 -23.78
N ALA A 6 -6.43 20.51 -24.05
CA ALA A 6 -5.31 20.18 -23.17
C ALA A 6 -5.58 20.78 -21.77
N PRO A 7 -5.39 20.03 -20.68
CA PRO A 7 -5.53 20.58 -19.34
C PRO A 7 -4.42 21.61 -19.12
N THR A 8 -4.82 22.86 -18.91
CA THR A 8 -3.95 23.93 -18.44
C THR A 8 -3.51 23.61 -17.00
N ALA A 9 -2.21 23.68 -16.75
CA ALA A 9 -1.60 23.62 -15.43
C ALA A 9 -2.22 24.66 -14.47
N GLU A 10 -2.30 24.29 -13.20
CA GLU A 10 -2.77 25.02 -12.01
C GLU A 10 -4.19 24.70 -11.56
N THR A 11 -4.37 23.46 -11.02
CA THR A 11 -5.42 23.24 -10.03
C THR A 11 -4.76 23.04 -8.68
N THR A 12 -4.52 24.12 -7.96
CA THR A 12 -3.99 24.12 -6.59
C THR A 12 -5.05 23.73 -5.55
N GLY A 13 -6.13 23.08 -5.94
CA GLY A 13 -7.26 22.71 -5.08
C GLY A 13 -7.94 21.41 -5.46
N TRP A 14 -8.77 20.91 -4.56
CA TRP A 14 -9.61 19.74 -4.81
C TRP A 14 -10.61 20.02 -5.96
N ALA A 15 -10.71 19.09 -6.90
CA ALA A 15 -11.62 19.12 -8.03
C ALA A 15 -12.56 17.90 -8.01
N PRO A 16 -13.78 17.98 -8.60
CA PRO A 16 -14.64 16.82 -8.73
C PRO A 16 -13.90 15.64 -9.38
N ASP A 17 -14.10 14.46 -8.84
CA ASP A 17 -13.55 13.22 -9.39
C ASP A 17 -14.47 12.58 -10.43
N VAL A 18 -13.96 11.62 -11.20
CA VAL A 18 -14.76 10.78 -12.11
C VAL A 18 -15.75 9.87 -11.36
N LEU A 19 -15.48 9.57 -10.09
CA LEU A 19 -16.36 8.82 -9.21
C LEU A 19 -17.37 9.80 -8.57
N ASP A 20 -18.66 9.50 -8.71
CA ASP A 20 -19.68 10.36 -8.13
C ASP A 20 -19.55 10.45 -6.60
N GLY A 21 -19.68 11.66 -6.07
CA GLY A 21 -19.51 11.94 -4.65
C GLY A 21 -18.06 12.02 -4.17
N PHE A 22 -17.07 11.93 -5.08
CA PHE A 22 -15.65 12.06 -4.74
C PHE A 22 -15.03 13.33 -5.32
N GLU A 23 -13.88 13.70 -4.80
CA GLU A 23 -13.02 14.76 -5.28
C GLU A 23 -11.56 14.28 -5.30
N GLN A 24 -10.78 14.87 -6.21
CA GLN A 24 -9.39 14.52 -6.44
C GLN A 24 -8.48 15.73 -6.31
N LEU A 25 -7.25 15.48 -5.90
CA LEU A 25 -6.18 16.48 -5.85
C LEU A 25 -4.96 15.94 -6.59
N THR A 26 -4.51 16.68 -7.60
CA THR A 26 -3.27 16.38 -8.30
C THR A 26 -2.09 16.82 -7.44
N LEU A 27 -1.15 15.91 -7.20
CA LEU A 27 0.07 16.11 -6.42
C LEU A 27 1.25 16.17 -7.39
N PRO A 28 1.84 17.33 -7.66
CA PRO A 28 3.06 17.45 -8.47
C PRO A 28 4.20 16.70 -7.79
N LEU A 29 4.98 15.95 -8.59
CA LEU A 29 6.14 15.19 -8.16
C LEU A 29 7.36 15.61 -9.01
N ASP A 30 8.55 15.17 -8.60
CA ASP A 30 9.75 15.40 -9.38
C ASP A 30 9.63 14.77 -10.78
N PRO A 31 9.90 15.50 -11.87
CA PRO A 31 9.81 14.98 -13.22
C PRO A 31 10.85 13.86 -13.44
N ASP A 32 10.51 12.92 -14.31
CA ASP A 32 11.44 11.88 -14.75
C ASP A 32 11.80 12.01 -16.24
N ASP A 33 12.41 10.97 -16.80
CA ASP A 33 12.82 10.94 -18.22
C ASP A 33 11.64 10.93 -19.22
N GLU A 34 10.40 10.75 -18.75
CA GLU A 34 9.16 10.82 -19.54
C GLU A 34 8.42 12.17 -19.36
N GLY A 35 9.00 13.12 -18.62
CA GLY A 35 8.46 14.46 -18.42
C GLY A 35 7.83 14.68 -17.05
N GLU A 36 6.76 15.47 -17.00
CA GLU A 36 6.04 15.77 -15.75
C GLU A 36 5.43 14.52 -15.13
N VAL A 37 5.60 14.38 -13.83
CA VAL A 37 5.05 13.26 -13.06
C VAL A 37 4.13 13.81 -11.96
N VAL A 38 3.02 13.13 -11.76
CA VAL A 38 2.09 13.45 -10.68
C VAL A 38 1.62 12.17 -10.01
N ALA A 39 1.18 12.29 -8.76
CA ALA A 39 0.25 11.36 -8.10
C ALA A 39 -1.13 12.02 -7.97
N THR A 40 -2.16 11.27 -7.63
CA THR A 40 -3.50 11.82 -7.44
C THR A 40 -4.11 11.26 -6.16
N LEU A 41 -4.44 12.16 -5.24
CA LEU A 41 -5.13 11.83 -4.01
C LEU A 41 -6.63 11.99 -4.21
N VAL A 42 -7.41 10.98 -3.80
CA VAL A 42 -8.87 10.93 -3.94
C VAL A 42 -9.49 10.79 -2.56
N ARG A 43 -10.58 11.52 -2.31
CA ARG A 43 -11.40 11.41 -1.09
C ARG A 43 -12.87 11.64 -1.41
N ARG A 44 -13.76 11.34 -0.47
CA ARG A 44 -15.16 11.71 -0.60
C ARG A 44 -15.33 13.23 -0.53
N ARG A 45 -16.16 13.78 -1.44
CA ARG A 45 -16.51 15.20 -1.46
C ARG A 45 -17.36 15.55 -0.23
N ARG A 46 -17.05 16.66 0.38
CA ARG A 46 -17.86 17.24 1.46
C ARG A 46 -19.00 18.07 0.88
N ASP A 47 -20.21 17.88 1.38
CA ASP A 47 -21.28 18.81 1.13
C ASP A 47 -21.01 20.11 1.92
N ALA A 48 -21.11 21.25 1.22
CA ALA A 48 -20.82 22.58 1.78
C ALA A 48 -21.67 22.97 3.01
N GLY A 49 -22.71 22.17 3.34
CA GLY A 49 -23.58 22.38 4.49
C GLY A 49 -23.06 21.83 5.83
N ASN A 50 -22.00 21.01 5.83
CA ASN A 50 -21.45 20.37 7.04
C ASN A 50 -20.01 20.81 7.38
N ALA A 51 -19.49 21.83 6.71
CA ALA A 51 -18.17 22.37 7.01
C ALA A 51 -18.26 23.26 8.26
N GLU A 52 -17.89 22.75 9.43
CA GLU A 52 -17.50 23.61 10.54
C GLU A 52 -16.28 24.42 10.10
N ALA A 53 -16.35 25.75 10.32
CA ALA A 53 -15.35 26.71 9.90
C ALA A 53 -14.00 26.40 10.59
N GLY A 54 -13.09 25.75 9.92
CA GLY A 54 -11.74 25.48 10.43
C GLY A 54 -10.95 24.40 9.70
N ASP A 55 -11.59 23.40 9.07
CA ASP A 55 -10.88 22.25 8.50
C ASP A 55 -11.13 22.08 6.98
N THR A 56 -10.82 23.12 6.21
CA THR A 56 -10.99 23.10 4.74
C THR A 56 -9.86 22.39 3.98
N LEU A 57 -8.71 22.15 4.62
CA LEU A 57 -7.52 21.61 3.96
C LEU A 57 -7.33 20.10 4.18
N HIS A 58 -7.70 19.52 5.33
CA HIS A 58 -7.19 18.23 5.76
C HIS A 58 -8.17 17.03 5.70
N GLY A 59 -9.32 17.14 5.08
CA GLY A 59 -10.12 15.93 4.76
C GLY A 59 -11.37 15.71 5.61
N GLY A 60 -12.21 14.76 5.18
CA GLY A 60 -13.56 14.50 5.58
C GLY A 60 -13.77 14.09 7.04
N ALA A 61 -14.65 14.78 7.76
CA ALA A 61 -15.22 14.21 8.98
C ALA A 61 -16.03 12.94 8.62
N PRO A 62 -16.16 11.97 9.56
CA PRO A 62 -17.05 10.84 9.36
C PRO A 62 -18.48 11.29 9.06
N PRO A 63 -19.33 10.43 8.47
CA PRO A 63 -20.72 10.73 8.20
C PRO A 63 -21.45 11.21 9.47
N VAL A 64 -22.49 12.05 9.29
CA VAL A 64 -23.30 12.56 10.41
C VAL A 64 -23.81 11.40 11.28
N GLY A 65 -23.53 11.46 12.58
CA GLY A 65 -23.90 10.44 13.55
C GLY A 65 -22.86 9.32 13.76
N VAL A 66 -21.76 9.33 13.01
CA VAL A 66 -20.60 8.43 13.24
C VAL A 66 -19.55 9.19 14.05
N ARG A 67 -19.13 8.60 15.19
CA ARG A 67 -18.06 9.18 16.02
C ARG A 67 -16.73 9.13 15.26
N ASP A 68 -16.03 10.26 15.16
CA ASP A 68 -14.65 10.28 14.67
C ASP A 68 -13.73 9.51 15.64
N ARG A 69 -13.02 8.52 15.13
CA ARG A 69 -12.05 7.72 15.89
C ARG A 69 -10.66 8.30 15.91
N GLY A 70 -10.45 9.44 15.27
CA GLY A 70 -9.11 10.03 15.14
C GLY A 70 -8.17 9.17 14.28
N ILE A 71 -8.69 8.44 13.28
CA ILE A 71 -7.93 7.57 12.39
C ILE A 71 -8.04 8.10 10.97
N ASP A 72 -6.91 8.11 10.27
CA ASP A 72 -6.82 8.38 8.84
C ASP A 72 -6.33 7.13 8.12
N VAL A 73 -6.94 6.85 6.98
CA VAL A 73 -6.59 5.69 6.14
C VAL A 73 -6.08 6.19 4.81
N LEU A 74 -4.88 5.73 4.41
CA LEU A 74 -4.36 5.88 3.06
C LEU A 74 -4.39 4.53 2.35
N TYR A 75 -5.21 4.41 1.30
CA TYR A 75 -5.29 3.24 0.44
C TYR A 75 -4.38 3.40 -0.79
N VAL A 76 -3.63 2.34 -1.14
CA VAL A 76 -2.79 2.26 -2.35
C VAL A 76 -3.16 1.01 -3.14
N HIS A 77 -3.47 1.20 -4.41
CA HIS A 77 -3.88 0.16 -5.36
C HIS A 77 -2.73 -0.78 -5.79
N GLY A 78 -3.07 -1.83 -6.55
CA GLY A 78 -2.13 -2.80 -7.11
C GLY A 78 -1.55 -2.43 -8.48
N TRP A 79 -0.90 -3.41 -9.13
CA TRP A 79 -0.41 -3.29 -10.50
C TRP A 79 -1.55 -3.16 -11.50
N SER A 80 -1.40 -2.25 -12.47
CA SER A 80 -2.39 -2.01 -13.52
C SER A 80 -3.80 -1.77 -12.95
N ASP A 81 -3.87 -0.94 -11.91
CA ASP A 81 -5.06 -0.66 -11.14
C ASP A 81 -5.12 0.83 -10.77
N TYR A 82 -6.19 1.26 -10.14
CA TYR A 82 -6.41 2.60 -9.60
C TYR A 82 -7.57 2.55 -8.59
N PHE A 83 -7.84 3.62 -7.87
CA PHE A 83 -8.96 3.62 -6.94
C PHE A 83 -10.31 3.77 -7.65
N PHE A 84 -11.19 2.77 -7.48
CA PHE A 84 -12.61 2.79 -7.88
C PHE A 84 -13.52 2.06 -6.87
N GLN A 85 -12.96 1.52 -5.80
CA GLN A 85 -13.63 0.73 -4.76
C GLN A 85 -14.39 1.65 -3.80
N THR A 86 -15.44 2.36 -4.26
CA THR A 86 -16.19 3.33 -3.46
C THR A 86 -16.75 2.74 -2.16
N GLY A 87 -17.20 1.48 -2.18
CA GLY A 87 -17.66 0.77 -0.99
C GLY A 87 -16.57 0.57 0.08
N LEU A 88 -15.28 0.62 -0.28
CA LEU A 88 -14.18 0.61 0.68
C LEU A 88 -14.11 1.94 1.45
N ALA A 89 -14.32 3.06 0.76
CA ALA A 89 -14.42 4.37 1.40
C ALA A 89 -15.62 4.40 2.37
N ASP A 90 -16.81 3.94 1.91
CA ASP A 90 -18.02 3.86 2.75
C ASP A 90 -17.76 3.04 4.02
N PHE A 91 -17.06 1.92 3.89
CA PHE A 91 -16.72 1.07 5.03
C PHE A 91 -15.85 1.79 6.05
N TRP A 92 -14.74 2.43 5.62
CA TRP A 92 -13.83 3.10 6.53
C TRP A 92 -14.47 4.32 7.21
N GLU A 93 -15.24 5.10 6.46
CA GLU A 93 -15.99 6.23 7.00
C GLU A 93 -17.03 5.78 8.02
N ALA A 94 -17.74 4.65 7.77
CA ALA A 94 -18.64 4.07 8.74
C ALA A 94 -17.93 3.54 10.02
N GLN A 95 -16.63 3.26 9.94
CA GLN A 95 -15.80 2.97 11.13
C GLN A 95 -15.31 4.25 11.84
N GLY A 96 -15.67 5.43 11.39
CA GLY A 96 -15.24 6.70 11.97
C GLY A 96 -13.83 7.14 11.57
N ALA A 97 -13.32 6.64 10.45
CA ALA A 97 -12.04 7.06 9.89
C ALA A 97 -12.22 8.08 8.77
N ARG A 98 -11.21 8.93 8.52
CA ARG A 98 -11.11 9.68 7.26
C ARG A 98 -10.42 8.77 6.24
N PHE A 99 -11.03 8.61 5.06
CA PHE A 99 -10.49 7.76 4.01
C PHE A 99 -9.92 8.55 2.86
N PHE A 100 -8.73 8.16 2.43
CA PHE A 100 -8.03 8.68 1.25
C PHE A 100 -7.52 7.53 0.40
N ALA A 101 -7.55 7.69 -0.91
CA ALA A 101 -6.96 6.75 -1.85
C ALA A 101 -5.94 7.47 -2.73
N LEU A 102 -4.82 6.81 -3.01
CA LEU A 102 -3.73 7.34 -3.82
C LEU A 102 -3.60 6.55 -5.11
N ASP A 103 -3.85 7.21 -6.24
CA ASP A 103 -3.39 6.71 -7.53
C ASP A 103 -1.92 7.11 -7.69
N LEU A 104 -1.04 6.09 -7.66
CA LEU A 104 0.41 6.28 -7.79
C LEU A 104 0.77 6.89 -9.16
N ARG A 105 1.97 7.45 -9.27
CA ARG A 105 2.50 7.95 -10.54
C ARG A 105 2.32 6.96 -11.69
N LYS A 106 1.90 7.43 -12.84
CA LYS A 106 1.70 6.66 -14.07
C LYS A 106 0.60 5.58 -13.98
N TYR A 107 -0.34 5.75 -13.03
CA TYR A 107 -1.55 4.91 -12.91
C TYR A 107 -2.81 5.77 -12.91
N GLY A 108 -3.92 5.22 -13.35
CA GLY A 108 -5.25 5.82 -13.24
C GLY A 108 -5.27 7.31 -13.58
N ARG A 109 -5.71 8.12 -12.63
CA ARG A 109 -5.77 9.59 -12.76
C ARG A 109 -4.40 10.27 -12.92
N SER A 110 -3.36 9.59 -12.50
CA SER A 110 -1.98 10.10 -12.52
C SER A 110 -1.24 9.84 -13.82
N LEU A 111 -1.79 8.97 -14.69
CA LEU A 111 -1.18 8.64 -15.98
C LEU A 111 -1.30 9.81 -16.95
N ARG A 112 -0.18 10.23 -17.54
CA ARG A 112 -0.11 11.30 -18.54
C ARG A 112 0.14 10.74 -19.93
N PRO A 113 -0.31 11.44 -21.00
CA PRO A 113 -0.01 11.04 -22.39
C PRO A 113 1.49 10.89 -22.63
N GLY A 114 1.88 9.81 -23.28
CA GLY A 114 3.28 9.53 -23.61
C GLY A 114 4.08 8.81 -22.52
N GLN A 115 3.55 8.67 -21.32
CA GLN A 115 4.19 7.90 -20.27
C GLN A 115 4.00 6.38 -20.45
N THR A 116 4.96 5.61 -19.95
CA THR A 116 4.88 4.16 -19.84
C THR A 116 4.08 3.80 -18.58
N PRO A 117 2.85 3.23 -18.70
CA PRO A 117 1.98 2.98 -17.57
C PRO A 117 2.68 2.15 -16.46
N GLY A 118 2.63 2.63 -15.24
CA GLY A 118 3.13 1.97 -14.04
C GLY A 118 4.64 1.77 -13.97
N PHE A 119 5.41 2.34 -14.89
CA PHE A 119 6.85 2.09 -14.98
C PHE A 119 7.65 2.87 -13.94
N VAL A 120 8.35 2.14 -13.09
CA VAL A 120 9.43 2.60 -12.20
C VAL A 120 10.52 1.55 -12.16
N THR A 121 11.75 1.93 -11.82
CA THR A 121 12.89 1.01 -11.66
C THR A 121 13.22 0.69 -10.21
N SER A 122 12.51 1.30 -9.28
CA SER A 122 12.59 1.06 -7.83
C SER A 122 11.23 1.29 -7.18
N LEU A 123 10.80 0.41 -6.27
CA LEU A 123 9.59 0.65 -5.48
C LEU A 123 9.75 1.81 -4.48
N ALA A 124 11.00 2.18 -4.11
CA ALA A 124 11.25 3.36 -3.30
C ALA A 124 10.94 4.68 -4.02
N THR A 125 10.78 4.66 -5.34
CA THR A 125 10.29 5.84 -6.10
C THR A 125 8.89 6.26 -5.63
N TYR A 126 8.05 5.32 -5.22
CA TYR A 126 6.71 5.62 -4.67
C TYR A 126 6.74 6.25 -3.26
N ASP A 127 7.89 6.33 -2.60
CA ASP A 127 8.02 7.04 -1.33
C ASP A 127 7.63 8.53 -1.48
N GLU A 128 7.99 9.15 -2.63
CA GLU A 128 7.62 10.53 -2.94
C GLU A 128 6.11 10.70 -3.11
N ASP A 129 5.43 9.76 -3.81
CA ASP A 129 3.97 9.75 -3.97
C ASP A 129 3.26 9.66 -2.60
N ILE A 130 3.73 8.75 -1.76
CA ILE A 130 3.18 8.54 -0.42
C ILE A 130 3.40 9.77 0.45
N GLU A 131 4.62 10.34 0.46
CA GLU A 131 4.92 11.53 1.25
C GLU A 131 4.12 12.77 0.80
N ALA A 132 3.91 12.95 -0.51
CA ALA A 132 3.06 14.02 -1.03
C ALA A 132 1.61 13.86 -0.57
N ALA A 133 1.07 12.64 -0.59
CA ALA A 133 -0.27 12.34 -0.08
C ALA A 133 -0.36 12.58 1.44
N LEU A 134 0.61 12.08 2.20
CA LEU A 134 0.65 12.23 3.66
C LEU A 134 0.80 13.70 4.08
N ALA A 135 1.52 14.53 3.31
CA ALA A 135 1.62 15.97 3.55
C ALA A 135 0.23 16.64 3.47
N VAL A 136 -0.56 16.31 2.44
CA VAL A 136 -1.94 16.82 2.29
C VAL A 136 -2.87 16.31 3.38
N MET A 137 -2.69 15.05 3.81
CA MET A 137 -3.49 14.44 4.88
C MET A 137 -3.15 15.00 6.29
N GLY A 138 -2.07 15.80 6.42
CA GLY A 138 -1.60 16.32 7.70
C GLY A 138 -0.63 15.39 8.44
N HIS A 139 -0.15 14.32 7.79
CA HIS A 139 0.84 13.38 8.33
C HIS A 139 2.26 13.59 7.79
N GLY A 140 2.53 14.72 7.14
CA GLY A 140 3.87 15.06 6.62
C GLY A 140 4.90 15.21 7.73
N VAL A 141 6.18 14.92 7.42
CA VAL A 141 7.30 15.03 8.38
C VAL A 141 7.43 16.44 8.98
N LEU A 142 7.05 17.46 8.22
CA LEU A 142 7.13 18.88 8.60
C LEU A 142 5.82 19.45 9.13
N THR A 143 4.78 18.63 9.29
CA THR A 143 3.49 19.14 9.80
C THR A 143 3.65 19.58 11.24
N ALA A 144 3.56 20.90 11.43
CA ALA A 144 3.67 21.54 12.74
C ALA A 144 2.35 21.54 13.52
N ASP A 145 1.23 21.11 12.90
CA ASP A 145 -0.08 21.13 13.54
C ASP A 145 -0.18 19.99 14.59
N PRO A 146 -0.28 20.35 15.89
CA PRO A 146 -0.39 19.34 16.95
C PRO A 146 -1.64 18.46 16.82
N VAL A 147 -2.76 19.01 16.34
CA VAL A 147 -4.05 18.30 16.21
C VAL A 147 -3.95 17.18 15.18
N MET A 148 -3.18 17.38 14.11
CA MET A 148 -2.98 16.36 13.07
C MET A 148 -2.02 15.24 13.51
N ARG A 149 -1.09 15.52 14.43
CA ARG A 149 -0.20 14.51 15.02
C ARG A 149 -0.91 13.55 15.98
N GLU A 150 -2.11 13.92 16.43
CA GLU A 150 -2.92 13.11 17.32
C GLU A 150 -3.73 12.03 16.59
N ARG A 151 -3.85 12.12 15.25
CA ARG A 151 -4.58 11.12 14.46
C ARG A 151 -3.70 9.93 14.10
N GLY A 152 -4.24 8.72 14.28
CA GLY A 152 -3.56 7.48 13.91
C GLY A 152 -3.57 7.28 12.39
N LEU A 153 -2.42 7.00 11.78
CA LEU A 153 -2.32 6.65 10.36
C LEU A 153 -2.42 5.14 10.17
N VAL A 154 -3.43 4.68 9.46
CA VAL A 154 -3.55 3.30 8.97
C VAL A 154 -3.24 3.31 7.47
N LEU A 155 -2.29 2.48 7.07
CA LEU A 155 -2.00 2.26 5.66
C LEU A 155 -2.72 1.00 5.18
N MET A 156 -3.36 1.06 4.00
CA MET A 156 -4.00 -0.08 3.38
C MET A 156 -3.52 -0.26 1.95
N GLY A 157 -2.96 -1.42 1.60
CA GLY A 157 -2.43 -1.68 0.27
C GLY A 157 -2.95 -2.95 -0.37
N HIS A 158 -3.28 -2.89 -1.67
CA HIS A 158 -3.66 -4.03 -2.47
C HIS A 158 -2.48 -4.53 -3.32
N SER A 159 -2.25 -5.83 -3.35
CA SER A 159 -1.29 -6.50 -4.25
C SER A 159 0.12 -5.86 -4.21
N THR A 160 0.63 -5.27 -5.30
CA THR A 160 1.88 -4.49 -5.32
C THR A 160 1.86 -3.26 -4.43
N GLY A 161 0.72 -2.60 -4.27
CA GLY A 161 0.55 -1.52 -3.28
C GLY A 161 0.78 -2.03 -1.86
N GLY A 162 0.35 -3.27 -1.56
CA GLY A 162 0.64 -3.93 -0.29
C GLY A 162 2.13 -4.20 -0.07
N LEU A 163 2.86 -4.63 -1.10
CA LEU A 163 4.32 -4.76 -1.04
C LEU A 163 4.98 -3.39 -0.82
N THR A 164 4.60 -2.38 -1.59
CA THR A 164 5.12 -1.00 -1.50
C THR A 164 4.93 -0.43 -0.10
N LEU A 165 3.72 -0.51 0.44
CA LEU A 165 3.42 -0.01 1.79
C LEU A 165 4.10 -0.83 2.89
N SER A 166 4.32 -2.13 2.71
CA SER A 166 5.11 -2.94 3.66
C SER A 166 6.56 -2.46 3.74
N LEU A 167 7.19 -2.18 2.58
CA LEU A 167 8.54 -1.65 2.50
C LEU A 167 8.64 -0.24 3.06
N TRP A 168 7.66 0.63 2.76
CA TRP A 168 7.60 1.99 3.29
C TRP A 168 7.40 1.98 4.81
N THR A 169 6.45 1.19 5.33
CA THR A 169 6.17 1.05 6.76
C THR A 169 7.41 0.57 7.53
N ALA A 170 8.15 -0.40 7.00
CA ALA A 170 9.36 -0.90 7.65
C ALA A 170 10.40 0.21 7.92
N ARG A 171 10.42 1.26 7.09
CA ARG A 171 11.32 2.43 7.23
C ARG A 171 10.73 3.56 8.06
N ASN A 172 9.39 3.61 8.26
CA ASN A 172 8.66 4.73 8.84
C ASN A 172 7.67 4.28 9.93
N GLN A 173 8.05 3.29 10.76
CA GLN A 173 7.15 2.63 11.70
C GLN A 173 6.58 3.55 12.79
N ASP A 174 7.32 4.57 13.17
CA ASP A 174 6.94 5.57 14.17
C ASP A 174 5.80 6.51 13.72
N ARG A 175 5.47 6.47 12.43
CA ARG A 175 4.40 7.27 11.81
C ARG A 175 3.12 6.48 11.55
N VAL A 176 3.13 5.16 11.73
CA VAL A 176 2.04 4.25 11.34
C VAL A 176 1.41 3.61 12.57
N ALA A 177 0.08 3.69 12.69
CA ALA A 177 -0.69 3.04 13.75
C ALA A 177 -1.02 1.57 13.40
N GLY A 178 -1.11 1.24 12.11
CA GLY A 178 -1.40 -0.11 11.64
C GLY A 178 -1.30 -0.25 10.12
N LEU A 179 -1.07 -1.49 9.66
CA LEU A 179 -0.93 -1.83 8.25
C LEU A 179 -1.93 -2.90 7.85
N VAL A 180 -2.80 -2.62 6.87
CA VAL A 180 -3.77 -3.56 6.30
C VAL A 180 -3.32 -3.94 4.89
N LEU A 181 -3.18 -5.21 4.63
CA LEU A 181 -2.69 -5.75 3.36
C LEU A 181 -3.77 -6.64 2.73
N ASN A 182 -4.27 -6.22 1.59
CA ASN A 182 -5.26 -6.92 0.79
C ASN A 182 -4.53 -7.69 -0.32
N SER A 183 -4.41 -9.00 -0.17
CA SER A 183 -3.69 -9.90 -1.09
C SER A 183 -2.33 -9.37 -1.52
N PRO A 184 -1.43 -9.02 -0.58
CA PRO A 184 -0.16 -8.37 -0.92
C PRO A 184 0.75 -9.28 -1.75
N TRP A 185 1.40 -8.75 -2.78
CA TRP A 185 2.30 -9.54 -3.63
C TRP A 185 3.70 -9.69 -3.00
N LEU A 186 3.78 -10.44 -1.92
CA LEU A 186 5.01 -10.59 -1.11
C LEU A 186 6.00 -11.62 -1.66
N GLU A 187 5.57 -12.48 -2.59
CA GLU A 187 6.40 -13.54 -3.15
C GLU A 187 6.09 -13.75 -4.63
N PHE A 188 7.14 -13.97 -5.43
CA PHE A 188 6.98 -14.32 -6.84
C PHE A 188 6.65 -15.82 -6.98
N GLN A 189 5.61 -16.12 -7.76
CA GLN A 189 4.96 -17.43 -7.81
C GLN A 189 5.72 -18.50 -8.62
N ALA A 190 6.87 -18.20 -9.20
CA ALA A 190 7.68 -19.23 -9.82
C ALA A 190 8.17 -20.20 -8.73
N ARG A 191 8.00 -21.51 -8.95
CA ARG A 191 8.62 -22.52 -8.08
C ARG A 191 10.07 -22.12 -7.82
N ASP A 192 10.59 -22.36 -6.63
CA ASP A 192 11.91 -21.87 -6.17
C ASP A 192 13.04 -21.99 -7.20
N ILE A 193 13.00 -23.04 -8.03
CA ILE A 193 13.96 -23.26 -9.12
C ILE A 193 13.76 -22.23 -10.25
N GLY A 194 12.51 -21.93 -10.63
CA GLY A 194 12.19 -20.95 -11.67
C GLY A 194 12.62 -19.53 -11.26
N ARG A 195 12.35 -19.14 -10.00
CA ARG A 195 12.76 -17.84 -9.45
C ARG A 195 14.28 -17.69 -9.45
N LYS A 196 15.04 -18.68 -8.99
CA LYS A 196 16.50 -18.64 -8.93
C LYS A 196 17.17 -18.54 -10.31
N VAL A 197 16.51 -19.01 -11.36
CA VAL A 197 17.02 -18.96 -12.74
C VAL A 197 16.56 -17.70 -13.46
N LEU A 198 15.30 -17.29 -13.29
CA LEU A 198 14.73 -16.14 -14.00
C LEU A 198 15.16 -14.79 -13.42
N ALA A 199 15.27 -14.66 -12.10
CA ALA A 199 15.61 -13.39 -11.45
C ALA A 199 16.98 -12.82 -11.92
N PRO A 200 18.06 -13.61 -12.04
CA PRO A 200 19.32 -13.09 -12.58
C PRO A 200 19.23 -12.65 -14.05
N ALA A 201 18.45 -13.35 -14.87
CA ALA A 201 18.26 -13.01 -16.28
C ALA A 201 17.45 -11.68 -16.41
N ILE A 202 16.39 -11.53 -15.62
CA ILE A 202 15.60 -10.29 -15.54
C ILE A 202 16.47 -9.14 -15.03
N ALA A 203 17.28 -9.36 -13.99
CA ALA A 203 18.19 -8.35 -13.45
C ALA A 203 19.26 -7.92 -14.46
N LEU A 204 19.81 -8.85 -15.24
CA LEU A 204 20.77 -8.53 -16.32
C LEU A 204 20.09 -7.72 -17.43
N GLN A 205 18.92 -8.15 -17.88
CA GLN A 205 18.14 -7.44 -18.89
C GLN A 205 17.76 -6.03 -18.41
N ALA A 206 17.28 -5.88 -17.18
CA ALA A 206 16.93 -4.59 -16.59
C ALA A 206 18.11 -3.62 -16.48
N ARG A 207 19.34 -4.14 -16.37
CA ARG A 207 20.57 -3.31 -16.38
C ARG A 207 20.95 -2.83 -17.77
N LEU A 208 20.66 -3.62 -18.81
CA LEU A 208 20.99 -3.29 -20.20
C LEU A 208 19.95 -2.34 -20.79
N ASP A 209 18.68 -2.64 -20.59
CA ASP A 209 17.54 -1.80 -20.96
C ASP A 209 16.36 -2.12 -20.04
N PRO A 210 16.06 -1.24 -19.08
CA PRO A 210 14.97 -1.46 -18.13
C PRO A 210 13.58 -1.39 -18.79
N ARG A 211 13.44 -0.82 -19.98
CA ARG A 211 12.18 -0.65 -20.69
C ARG A 211 11.85 -1.81 -21.65
N VAL A 212 12.69 -2.83 -21.75
CA VAL A 212 12.36 -4.00 -22.57
C VAL A 212 11.08 -4.65 -22.07
N PRO A 213 10.05 -4.79 -22.92
CA PRO A 213 8.82 -5.46 -22.56
C PRO A 213 9.05 -6.96 -22.35
N LEU A 214 8.48 -7.51 -21.31
CA LEU A 214 8.47 -8.94 -21.05
C LEU A 214 7.25 -9.61 -21.71
N PRO A 215 7.30 -10.91 -22.00
CA PRO A 215 6.14 -11.64 -22.52
C PRO A 215 4.94 -11.50 -21.60
N GLN A 216 3.79 -11.16 -22.18
CA GLN A 216 2.53 -11.05 -21.45
C GLN A 216 2.09 -12.44 -20.97
N VAL A 217 1.97 -12.59 -19.67
CA VAL A 217 1.53 -13.85 -19.04
C VAL A 217 0.11 -13.73 -18.44
N ASP A 218 -0.41 -12.53 -18.29
CA ASP A 218 -1.76 -12.30 -17.79
C ASP A 218 -2.78 -12.71 -18.84
N LEU A 219 -3.65 -13.66 -18.48
CA LEU A 219 -4.71 -14.19 -19.33
C LEU A 219 -6.03 -13.40 -19.19
N GLY A 220 -6.06 -12.39 -18.33
CA GLY A 220 -7.23 -11.55 -18.09
C GLY A 220 -8.29 -12.20 -17.19
N PHE A 221 -7.97 -13.31 -16.51
CA PHE A 221 -8.95 -14.03 -15.69
C PHE A 221 -9.33 -13.23 -14.43
N TYR A 222 -8.38 -12.51 -13.85
CA TYR A 222 -8.69 -11.60 -12.74
C TYR A 222 -9.64 -10.49 -13.19
N THR A 223 -9.37 -9.83 -14.31
CA THR A 223 -10.28 -8.83 -14.89
C THR A 223 -11.64 -9.42 -15.18
N ARG A 224 -11.69 -10.67 -15.71
CA ARG A 224 -12.94 -11.35 -16.00
C ARG A 224 -13.80 -11.57 -14.75
N SER A 225 -13.21 -11.91 -13.62
CA SER A 225 -13.93 -12.11 -12.36
C SER A 225 -14.40 -10.80 -11.70
N VAL A 226 -13.83 -9.65 -12.09
CA VAL A 226 -14.12 -8.35 -11.49
C VAL A 226 -15.05 -7.51 -12.36
N SER A 227 -14.82 -7.45 -13.69
CA SER A 227 -15.52 -6.54 -14.60
C SER A 227 -16.95 -6.95 -14.89
N ARG A 228 -17.90 -6.00 -14.73
CA ARG A 228 -19.31 -6.18 -15.12
C ARG A 228 -19.49 -6.41 -16.62
N THR A 229 -18.57 -5.94 -17.44
CA THR A 229 -18.60 -6.22 -18.88
C THR A 229 -18.27 -7.67 -19.23
N LEU A 230 -17.81 -8.45 -18.24
CA LEU A 230 -17.52 -9.88 -18.32
C LEU A 230 -18.37 -10.63 -17.27
N ASP A 231 -17.76 -11.39 -16.36
CA ASP A 231 -18.48 -12.21 -15.38
C ASP A 231 -18.59 -11.57 -13.99
N GLY A 232 -17.97 -10.40 -13.77
CA GLY A 232 -17.89 -9.72 -12.47
C GLY A 232 -19.02 -8.70 -12.21
N GLU A 233 -18.87 -7.92 -11.15
CA GLU A 233 -19.89 -6.99 -10.64
C GLU A 233 -19.50 -5.50 -10.80
N TRP A 234 -18.23 -5.19 -11.13
CA TRP A 234 -17.69 -3.85 -11.01
C TRP A 234 -17.52 -3.13 -12.35
N ASP A 235 -17.92 -1.84 -12.36
CA ASP A 235 -17.64 -0.92 -13.46
C ASP A 235 -16.38 -0.11 -13.14
N TYR A 236 -15.49 0.02 -14.12
CA TYR A 236 -14.27 0.81 -14.04
C TYR A 236 -13.74 1.12 -15.44
N ASP A 237 -12.83 2.09 -15.55
CA ASP A 237 -12.24 2.51 -16.81
C ASP A 237 -11.19 1.49 -17.31
N LEU A 238 -11.50 0.85 -18.44
CA LEU A 238 -10.59 -0.12 -19.07
C LEU A 238 -9.36 0.52 -19.72
N ALA A 239 -9.33 1.84 -19.93
CA ALA A 239 -8.12 2.54 -20.36
C ALA A 239 -7.10 2.64 -19.21
N TRP A 240 -7.57 2.79 -17.98
CA TRP A 240 -6.75 2.85 -16.77
C TRP A 240 -6.44 1.46 -16.18
N ARG A 241 -7.30 0.47 -16.48
CA ARG A 241 -7.16 -0.91 -16.01
C ARG A 241 -7.50 -1.90 -17.13
N PRO A 242 -6.57 -2.10 -18.09
CA PRO A 242 -6.79 -2.96 -19.26
C PRO A 242 -7.05 -4.41 -18.87
N VAL A 243 -7.78 -5.13 -19.72
CA VAL A 243 -8.20 -6.53 -19.47
C VAL A 243 -7.01 -7.46 -19.14
N ARG A 244 -5.88 -7.27 -19.79
CA ARG A 244 -4.65 -8.07 -19.56
C ARG A 244 -3.58 -7.33 -18.77
N GLY A 245 -3.97 -6.25 -18.11
CA GLY A 245 -3.02 -5.39 -17.40
C GLY A 245 -2.08 -4.62 -18.33
N PHE A 246 -1.21 -3.81 -17.73
CA PHE A 246 -0.18 -3.08 -18.44
C PHE A 246 0.92 -4.03 -18.94
N VAL A 247 1.68 -3.56 -19.94
CA VAL A 247 2.89 -4.25 -20.38
C VAL A 247 3.92 -4.26 -19.25
N VAL A 248 4.34 -5.45 -18.83
CA VAL A 248 5.38 -5.60 -17.80
C VAL A 248 6.75 -5.36 -18.43
N HIS A 249 7.53 -4.45 -17.83
CA HIS A 249 8.90 -4.15 -18.26
C HIS A 249 9.93 -4.74 -17.29
N GLY A 250 11.10 -5.11 -17.83
CA GLY A 250 12.16 -5.75 -17.04
C GLY A 250 12.60 -4.95 -15.84
N GLY A 251 12.72 -3.62 -15.94
CA GLY A 251 13.07 -2.72 -14.85
C GLY A 251 12.06 -2.74 -13.72
N TRP A 252 10.77 -2.68 -14.06
CA TRP A 252 9.69 -2.73 -13.06
C TRP A 252 9.63 -4.09 -12.35
N LEU A 253 9.68 -5.19 -13.10
CA LEU A 253 9.66 -6.52 -12.47
C LEU A 253 10.88 -6.75 -11.57
N ASN A 254 12.07 -6.26 -11.98
CA ASN A 254 13.26 -6.30 -11.15
C ASN A 254 13.09 -5.48 -9.85
N ALA A 255 12.44 -4.32 -9.89
CA ALA A 255 12.12 -3.54 -8.68
C ALA A 255 11.20 -4.31 -7.73
N VAL A 256 10.17 -5.00 -8.24
CA VAL A 256 9.28 -5.87 -7.44
C VAL A 256 10.07 -7.03 -6.83
N LEU A 257 10.91 -7.73 -7.61
CA LEU A 257 11.73 -8.84 -7.09
C LEU A 257 12.69 -8.41 -5.98
N HIS A 258 13.27 -7.20 -6.08
CA HIS A 258 14.08 -6.63 -4.99
C HIS A 258 13.25 -6.36 -3.73
N GLY A 259 12.04 -5.82 -3.88
CA GLY A 259 11.12 -5.61 -2.76
C GLY A 259 10.76 -6.93 -2.07
N GLN A 260 10.44 -7.97 -2.85
CA GLN A 260 10.13 -9.31 -2.33
C GLN A 260 11.33 -9.98 -1.66
N ALA A 261 12.55 -9.77 -2.18
CA ALA A 261 13.76 -10.23 -1.53
C ALA A 261 14.00 -9.54 -0.17
N ALA A 262 13.65 -8.25 -0.05
CA ALA A 262 13.70 -7.56 1.24
C ALA A 262 12.69 -8.15 2.24
N VAL A 263 11.47 -8.48 1.80
CA VAL A 263 10.47 -9.17 2.65
C VAL A 263 11.01 -10.53 3.10
N GLU A 264 11.64 -11.30 2.22
CA GLU A 264 12.22 -12.62 2.55
C GLU A 264 13.30 -12.56 3.64
N LEU A 265 14.01 -11.45 3.75
CA LEU A 265 15.01 -11.21 4.81
C LEU A 265 14.36 -10.78 6.14
N GLY A 266 13.08 -10.52 6.16
CA GLY A 266 12.35 -10.01 7.31
C GLY A 266 12.34 -8.49 7.39
N LEU A 267 11.16 -7.88 7.38
CA LEU A 267 11.03 -6.42 7.44
C LEU A 267 11.09 -5.84 8.86
N GLY A 268 10.87 -6.67 9.88
CA GLY A 268 10.92 -6.26 11.28
C GLY A 268 9.88 -5.21 11.66
N ILE A 269 8.72 -5.19 10.99
CA ILE A 269 7.62 -4.26 11.29
C ILE A 269 7.14 -4.51 12.73
N THR A 270 7.05 -3.44 13.52
CA THR A 270 6.65 -3.49 14.93
C THR A 270 5.19 -3.09 15.16
N VAL A 271 4.60 -2.35 14.22
CA VAL A 271 3.17 -2.01 14.25
C VAL A 271 2.31 -3.23 13.89
N PRO A 272 1.06 -3.29 14.35
CA PRO A 272 0.15 -4.36 13.97
C PRO A 272 -0.06 -4.44 12.45
N VAL A 273 -0.07 -5.67 11.92
CA VAL A 273 -0.32 -5.94 10.50
C VAL A 273 -1.51 -6.87 10.37
N LEU A 274 -2.48 -6.52 9.53
CA LEU A 274 -3.55 -7.40 9.06
C LEU A 274 -3.31 -7.80 7.61
N VAL A 275 -3.34 -9.10 7.32
CA VAL A 275 -3.26 -9.61 5.95
C VAL A 275 -4.57 -10.32 5.61
N LEU A 276 -5.26 -9.86 4.58
CA LEU A 276 -6.46 -10.46 4.02
C LEU A 276 -6.08 -11.28 2.79
N LEU A 277 -6.50 -12.52 2.72
CA LEU A 277 -6.27 -13.42 1.57
C LEU A 277 -7.52 -14.24 1.27
N SER A 278 -7.69 -14.65 0.01
CA SER A 278 -8.60 -15.74 -0.31
C SER A 278 -8.18 -17.04 0.40
N THR A 279 -9.13 -17.94 0.63
CA THR A 279 -8.81 -19.30 1.13
C THR A 279 -8.14 -20.18 0.09
N SER A 280 -8.29 -19.86 -1.21
CA SER A 280 -7.82 -20.68 -2.32
C SER A 280 -7.31 -19.85 -3.49
N SER A 281 -6.45 -20.47 -4.32
CA SER A 281 -6.01 -19.94 -5.61
C SER A 281 -6.39 -20.86 -6.73
N THR A 282 -6.79 -20.28 -7.88
CA THR A 282 -7.04 -21.04 -9.12
C THR A 282 -6.15 -20.48 -10.23
N LEU A 283 -4.93 -21.03 -10.33
CA LEU A 283 -3.88 -20.60 -11.27
C LEU A 283 -3.79 -21.57 -12.45
N LEU A 284 -4.86 -21.64 -13.25
CA LEU A 284 -4.98 -22.52 -14.40
C LEU A 284 -4.82 -21.75 -15.72
N PRO A 285 -4.36 -22.36 -16.82
CA PRO A 285 -4.22 -21.70 -18.12
C PRO A 285 -5.55 -21.54 -18.87
N ARG A 286 -6.66 -21.99 -18.30
CA ARG A 286 -8.01 -21.90 -18.86
C ARG A 286 -8.97 -21.44 -17.80
N TRP A 287 -9.95 -20.61 -18.19
CA TRP A 287 -11.01 -20.15 -17.33
C TRP A 287 -11.85 -21.31 -16.80
N THR A 288 -12.16 -21.25 -15.50
CA THR A 288 -13.10 -22.15 -14.82
C THR A 288 -14.00 -21.35 -13.87
N PRO A 289 -15.22 -21.82 -13.55
CA PRO A 289 -16.16 -21.12 -12.67
C PRO A 289 -15.60 -20.87 -11.26
N GLU A 290 -14.69 -21.71 -10.77
CA GLU A 290 -14.04 -21.59 -9.46
C GLU A 290 -13.22 -20.30 -9.36
N MET A 291 -12.81 -19.72 -10.48
CA MET A 291 -12.09 -18.45 -10.57
C MET A 291 -12.94 -17.26 -10.11
N MET A 292 -14.26 -17.40 -10.04
CA MET A 292 -15.15 -16.39 -9.45
C MET A 292 -15.12 -16.36 -7.92
N HIS A 293 -14.46 -17.33 -7.28
CA HIS A 293 -14.46 -17.52 -5.83
C HIS A 293 -13.07 -17.85 -5.28
N SER A 294 -12.01 -17.49 -6.01
CA SER A 294 -10.61 -17.77 -5.65
C SER A 294 -9.68 -16.68 -6.18
N ASP A 295 -8.47 -16.61 -5.62
CA ASP A 295 -7.41 -15.76 -6.16
C ASP A 295 -6.90 -16.34 -7.48
N THR A 296 -6.97 -15.59 -8.57
CA THR A 296 -6.50 -15.99 -9.91
C THR A 296 -5.17 -15.34 -10.27
N ALA A 297 -4.63 -14.53 -9.39
CA ALA A 297 -3.40 -13.78 -9.60
C ALA A 297 -2.24 -14.30 -8.74
N LEU A 298 -2.46 -14.70 -7.48
CA LEU A 298 -1.42 -15.08 -6.53
C LEU A 298 -1.63 -16.50 -5.94
N ASP A 299 -0.53 -17.15 -5.54
CA ASP A 299 -0.55 -18.32 -4.68
C ASP A 299 -0.76 -17.89 -3.21
N VAL A 300 -1.99 -17.98 -2.73
CA VAL A 300 -2.36 -17.57 -1.37
C VAL A 300 -1.65 -18.38 -0.27
N VAL A 301 -1.19 -19.60 -0.56
CA VAL A 301 -0.45 -20.41 0.42
C VAL A 301 0.97 -19.87 0.59
N GLY A 302 1.63 -19.55 -0.52
CA GLY A 302 2.95 -18.90 -0.52
C GLY A 302 2.90 -17.56 0.17
N ILE A 303 1.91 -16.72 -0.18
CA ILE A 303 1.74 -15.39 0.45
C ILE A 303 1.45 -15.51 1.95
N ALA A 304 0.58 -16.43 2.38
CA ALA A 304 0.30 -16.65 3.80
C ALA A 304 1.56 -17.00 4.60
N ARG A 305 2.41 -17.87 4.05
CA ARG A 305 3.70 -18.20 4.65
C ARG A 305 4.63 -16.99 4.68
N ARG A 306 4.74 -16.24 3.58
CA ARG A 306 5.62 -15.06 3.46
C ARG A 306 5.17 -13.91 4.37
N SER A 307 3.89 -13.84 4.71
CA SER A 307 3.35 -12.82 5.62
C SER A 307 3.99 -12.87 7.01
N THR A 308 4.52 -14.01 7.45
CA THR A 308 5.23 -14.13 8.73
C THR A 308 6.54 -13.34 8.77
N ASP A 309 7.12 -12.99 7.63
CA ASP A 309 8.37 -12.25 7.51
C ASP A 309 8.16 -10.71 7.61
N LEU A 310 6.90 -10.26 7.65
CA LEU A 310 6.57 -8.83 7.74
C LEU A 310 6.96 -8.24 9.10
N GLY A 311 6.63 -8.91 10.20
CA GLY A 311 6.84 -8.32 11.51
C GLY A 311 6.42 -9.19 12.68
N ARG A 312 6.37 -8.56 13.87
CA ARG A 312 6.15 -9.28 15.14
C ARG A 312 4.69 -9.67 15.39
N LEU A 313 3.76 -8.86 14.89
CA LEU A 313 2.31 -9.03 15.11
C LEU A 313 1.61 -8.99 13.76
N VAL A 314 1.38 -10.17 13.19
CA VAL A 314 0.69 -10.36 11.91
C VAL A 314 -0.55 -11.19 12.14
N VAL A 315 -1.71 -10.60 11.88
CA VAL A 315 -3.01 -11.28 11.85
C VAL A 315 -3.29 -11.67 10.41
N LEU A 316 -3.53 -12.96 10.16
CA LEU A 316 -3.86 -13.48 8.84
C LEU A 316 -5.34 -13.87 8.83
N ALA A 317 -6.14 -13.18 8.01
CA ALA A 317 -7.55 -13.50 7.77
C ALA A 317 -7.70 -14.12 6.37
N ARG A 318 -8.20 -15.35 6.33
CA ARG A 318 -8.49 -16.07 5.08
C ARG A 318 -9.98 -16.04 4.81
N ILE A 319 -10.36 -15.42 3.70
CA ILE A 319 -11.74 -15.14 3.34
C ILE A 319 -12.21 -16.17 2.30
N GLU A 320 -13.24 -16.93 2.65
CA GLU A 320 -13.83 -17.91 1.74
C GLU A 320 -14.53 -17.22 0.55
N GLY A 321 -14.32 -17.74 -0.65
CA GLY A 321 -14.91 -17.20 -1.87
C GLY A 321 -14.37 -15.84 -2.30
N ALA A 322 -13.26 -15.36 -1.70
CA ALA A 322 -12.67 -14.09 -2.08
C ALA A 322 -11.88 -14.18 -3.39
N LEU A 323 -11.94 -13.09 -4.17
CA LEU A 323 -11.09 -12.83 -5.33
C LEU A 323 -9.70 -12.36 -4.90
N HIS A 324 -8.84 -12.04 -5.88
CA HIS A 324 -7.52 -11.46 -5.63
C HIS A 324 -7.61 -10.11 -4.90
N ASP A 325 -8.46 -9.18 -5.36
CA ASP A 325 -8.85 -8.05 -4.52
C ASP A 325 -10.05 -8.48 -3.66
N VAL A 326 -9.78 -8.72 -2.38
CA VAL A 326 -10.78 -9.26 -1.44
C VAL A 326 -11.98 -8.32 -1.30
N VAL A 327 -11.78 -6.99 -1.42
CA VAL A 327 -12.86 -6.02 -1.31
C VAL A 327 -13.70 -5.88 -2.59
N LEU A 328 -13.24 -6.46 -3.69
CA LEU A 328 -14.00 -6.57 -4.96
C LEU A 328 -14.73 -7.90 -5.11
N SER A 329 -14.64 -8.79 -4.14
CA SER A 329 -15.33 -10.09 -4.13
C SER A 329 -16.85 -9.91 -4.05
N ALA A 330 -17.59 -10.99 -4.32
CA ALA A 330 -19.03 -11.05 -4.12
C ALA A 330 -19.44 -10.64 -2.70
N ALA A 331 -20.65 -10.10 -2.53
CA ALA A 331 -21.10 -9.46 -1.29
C ALA A 331 -20.84 -10.26 0.00
N PRO A 332 -21.04 -11.60 0.08
CA PRO A 332 -20.76 -12.35 1.31
C PRO A 332 -19.27 -12.35 1.70
N ALA A 333 -18.37 -12.57 0.74
CA ALA A 333 -16.93 -12.59 0.97
C ALA A 333 -16.42 -11.18 1.32
N ARG A 334 -16.92 -10.14 0.63
CA ARG A 334 -16.60 -8.74 0.93
C ARG A 334 -17.06 -8.34 2.34
N ALA A 335 -18.27 -8.73 2.76
CA ALA A 335 -18.77 -8.47 4.11
C ALA A 335 -17.91 -9.14 5.17
N ALA A 336 -17.53 -10.41 4.97
CA ALA A 336 -16.62 -11.13 5.87
C ALA A 336 -15.26 -10.43 5.97
N ALA A 337 -14.71 -9.93 4.86
CA ALA A 337 -13.45 -9.17 4.88
C ALA A 337 -13.58 -7.88 5.70
N TYR A 338 -14.64 -7.11 5.49
CA TYR A 338 -14.88 -5.88 6.26
C TYR A 338 -15.07 -6.16 7.76
N GLU A 339 -15.72 -7.25 8.13
CA GLU A 339 -15.84 -7.66 9.54
C GLU A 339 -14.47 -7.96 10.17
N GLN A 340 -13.58 -8.65 9.44
CA GLN A 340 -12.21 -8.89 9.91
C GLN A 340 -11.43 -7.58 10.09
N VAL A 341 -11.51 -6.65 9.13
CA VAL A 341 -10.87 -5.34 9.24
C VAL A 341 -11.42 -4.57 10.44
N ALA A 342 -12.75 -4.48 10.58
CA ALA A 342 -13.39 -3.77 11.70
C ALA A 342 -13.00 -4.36 13.06
N THR A 343 -12.94 -5.69 13.17
CA THR A 343 -12.53 -6.38 14.40
C THR A 343 -11.07 -6.12 14.72
N TRP A 344 -10.20 -6.18 13.70
CA TRP A 344 -8.78 -5.92 13.87
C TRP A 344 -8.50 -4.45 14.25
N VAL A 345 -9.17 -3.49 13.61
CA VAL A 345 -9.04 -2.07 13.94
C VAL A 345 -9.43 -1.81 15.40
N ARG A 346 -10.56 -2.38 15.86
CA ARG A 346 -10.98 -2.23 17.25
C ARG A 346 -10.01 -2.85 18.27
N GLY A 347 -9.33 -3.92 17.88
CA GLY A 347 -8.45 -4.65 18.80
C GLY A 347 -6.99 -4.17 18.80
N TYR A 348 -6.52 -3.60 17.70
CA TYR A 348 -5.08 -3.35 17.53
C TYR A 348 -4.71 -1.90 17.17
N VAL A 349 -5.65 -1.10 16.66
CA VAL A 349 -5.39 0.32 16.36
C VAL A 349 -5.89 1.15 17.54
N PRO A 350 -4.98 1.76 18.33
CA PRO A 350 -5.37 2.57 19.48
C PRO A 350 -6.17 3.79 19.01
N GLU A 351 -7.25 4.09 19.73
CA GLU A 351 -7.89 5.40 19.60
C GLU A 351 -6.95 6.44 20.24
N PRO A 352 -6.75 7.62 19.62
CA PRO A 352 -6.02 8.70 20.25
C PRO A 352 -6.66 9.05 21.59
N GLU A 353 -5.85 9.26 22.62
CA GLU A 353 -6.39 9.79 23.89
C GLU A 353 -6.97 11.18 23.61
N PRO A 354 -8.21 11.47 24.07
CA PRO A 354 -8.75 12.81 23.97
C PRO A 354 -7.80 13.78 24.66
N ALA A 355 -7.47 14.89 23.97
CA ALA A 355 -6.64 15.95 24.55
C ALA A 355 -7.21 16.32 25.91
N ALA A 356 -6.38 16.29 26.95
CA ALA A 356 -6.81 16.67 28.29
C ALA A 356 -7.32 18.12 28.22
N GLU A 357 -8.57 18.34 28.58
CA GLU A 357 -9.17 19.68 28.64
C GLU A 357 -8.24 20.60 29.44
N PRO A 358 -7.82 21.75 28.91
CA PRO A 358 -7.02 22.69 29.66
C PRO A 358 -7.86 23.29 30.77
N GLY A 359 -7.86 22.71 31.97
CA GLY A 359 -8.58 23.22 33.11
C GLY A 359 -9.00 22.25 34.23
N SER A 360 -8.83 20.96 34.11
CA SER A 360 -9.18 20.02 35.18
C SER A 360 -7.98 19.63 36.06
N ALA A 361 -7.30 20.61 36.63
CA ALA A 361 -6.46 20.35 37.78
C ALA A 361 -7.36 20.28 39.03
N GLU A 362 -8.06 19.19 39.22
CA GLU A 362 -8.71 18.91 40.51
C GLU A 362 -7.64 18.54 41.53
N ALA A 363 -7.69 19.31 42.65
CA ALA A 363 -6.85 19.11 43.81
C ALA A 363 -6.98 17.69 44.35
N GLY A 364 -5.85 17.02 44.48
CA GLY A 364 -5.76 15.63 44.91
C GLY A 364 -6.29 15.35 46.29
N THR A 365 -7.05 14.27 46.39
CA THR A 365 -7.13 13.46 47.60
C THR A 365 -6.49 12.12 47.31
N VAL A 366 -5.36 11.90 47.97
CA VAL A 366 -4.63 10.63 47.96
C VAL A 366 -5.42 9.60 48.74
N ALA A 367 -5.87 8.53 48.08
CA ALA A 367 -6.28 7.30 48.78
C ALA A 367 -5.26 6.18 48.45
N PRO A 368 -4.88 5.33 49.42
CA PRO A 368 -3.80 4.37 49.27
C PRO A 368 -4.25 3.05 48.65
N GLY A 369 -3.52 2.64 47.64
CA GLY A 369 -3.09 1.27 47.40
C GLY A 369 -4.08 0.25 46.87
N VAL A 370 -3.98 -0.10 45.58
CA VAL A 370 -3.94 -1.50 45.09
C VAL A 370 -3.04 -1.49 43.83
N GLY A 371 -2.10 -2.45 43.77
CA GLY A 371 -1.00 -2.46 42.84
C GLY A 371 -1.38 -2.37 41.36
N SER A 372 -0.94 -1.31 40.72
CA SER A 372 -1.02 -1.13 39.28
C SER A 372 0.27 -1.69 38.64
N TRP A 373 0.10 -2.52 37.65
CA TRP A 373 1.16 -2.90 36.75
C TRP A 373 1.53 -1.66 35.91
N ALA A 374 2.64 -1.03 36.22
CA ALA A 374 3.16 0.08 35.42
C ALA A 374 3.71 -0.45 34.10
N PRO A 375 3.40 0.19 32.96
CA PRO A 375 4.11 -0.12 31.70
C PRO A 375 5.57 0.30 31.84
N VAL A 376 6.46 -0.61 31.45
CA VAL A 376 7.91 -0.38 31.43
C VAL A 376 8.20 0.71 30.41
N ARG A 377 8.52 1.92 30.88
CA ARG A 377 9.09 2.98 30.05
C ARG A 377 10.47 2.56 29.59
N TRP A 378 10.63 2.26 28.31
CA TRP A 378 11.94 2.13 27.70
C TRP A 378 12.60 3.50 27.63
N ALA A 379 13.66 3.66 28.42
CA ALA A 379 14.49 4.84 28.40
C ALA A 379 15.12 5.01 27.00
N ARG A 380 15.03 6.21 26.45
CA ARG A 380 15.80 6.64 25.28
C ARG A 380 17.30 6.56 25.65
N SER A 381 18.02 5.65 25.03
CA SER A 381 19.49 5.61 25.09
C SER A 381 20.03 5.85 23.69
N ALA A 382 20.59 7.07 23.56
CA ALA A 382 21.71 7.43 22.71
C ALA A 382 21.66 7.09 21.21
N ALA A 383 21.30 8.09 20.42
CA ALA A 383 21.90 8.29 19.10
C ALA A 383 23.43 8.41 19.26
N GLY A 384 24.17 7.48 18.69
CA GLY A 384 25.63 7.53 18.64
C GLY A 384 26.24 6.21 18.22
N ALA A 385 26.82 6.19 17.02
CA ALA A 385 27.70 5.14 16.50
C ALA A 385 27.07 4.09 15.55
N VAL A 386 26.67 4.50 14.36
CA VAL A 386 26.84 3.67 13.15
C VAL A 386 27.41 4.54 12.03
N ARG A 387 28.66 4.97 12.19
CA ARG A 387 29.55 5.37 11.10
C ARG A 387 30.86 4.63 11.31
N SER A 388 30.97 3.41 10.80
CA SER A 388 32.22 2.74 10.41
C SER A 388 32.02 1.22 10.30
N GLY A 389 31.49 0.75 9.20
CA GLY A 389 31.32 -0.70 8.97
C GLY A 389 31.34 -1.12 7.49
N VAL A 390 31.56 -0.18 6.57
CA VAL A 390 31.57 -0.49 5.12
C VAL A 390 32.98 -0.38 4.50
N ARG A 391 34.05 -0.48 5.29
CA ARG A 391 35.40 -0.61 4.77
C ARG A 391 36.13 -1.80 5.40
N GLY A 392 35.79 -3.03 5.00
CA GLY A 392 36.46 -4.21 5.55
C GLY A 392 36.31 -5.51 4.80
N TRP A 393 35.57 -5.54 3.71
CA TRP A 393 35.28 -6.80 2.99
C TRP A 393 35.99 -7.00 1.65
N ALA A 394 36.86 -6.06 1.24
CA ALA A 394 37.63 -6.15 -0.02
C ALA A 394 39.10 -6.60 0.15
N ALA A 395 39.55 -7.01 1.35
CA ALA A 395 40.96 -7.28 1.61
C ALA A 395 41.30 -8.73 2.02
N ARG A 396 40.40 -9.71 1.89
CA ARG A 396 40.71 -11.12 2.22
C ARG A 396 40.60 -12.14 1.10
N ALA A 397 40.68 -11.72 -0.13
CA ALA A 397 40.69 -12.62 -1.29
C ALA A 397 41.98 -12.54 -2.11
N ARG A 398 43.12 -12.23 -1.47
CA ARG A 398 44.44 -12.33 -2.12
C ARG A 398 45.45 -12.90 -1.12
N GLY A 399 45.70 -14.21 -1.23
CA GLY A 399 46.83 -14.81 -0.55
C GLY A 399 46.61 -16.27 -0.22
N THR A 400 46.76 -17.16 -1.19
CA THR A 400 47.47 -18.46 -1.09
C THR A 400 47.42 -19.15 -2.43
N ARG A 401 48.31 -18.80 -3.35
CA ARG A 401 48.78 -19.73 -4.40
C ARG A 401 50.06 -20.36 -3.86
N GLY A 402 49.93 -21.54 -3.30
CA GLY A 402 50.99 -22.46 -3.01
C GLY A 402 51.15 -23.43 -4.13
N SER A 403 52.26 -23.40 -4.80
CA SER A 403 52.76 -24.31 -5.83
C SER A 403 52.88 -25.73 -5.33
N ARG A 404 52.27 -26.71 -6.03
CA ARG A 404 52.84 -28.10 -6.07
C ARG A 404 52.88 -28.57 -7.53
N ARG A 405 54.09 -28.84 -7.99
CA ARG A 405 54.42 -29.56 -9.24
C ARG A 405 54.06 -31.04 -9.09
N PRO A 406 53.74 -31.72 -10.18
CA PRO A 406 53.56 -33.17 -10.21
C PRO A 406 54.91 -33.88 -10.40
N GLN A 407 55.07 -35.00 -9.75
CA GLN A 407 56.05 -36.03 -10.11
C GLN A 407 55.34 -37.33 -10.47
N ALA A 408 55.76 -37.86 -11.64
CA ALA A 408 55.60 -39.16 -12.23
C ALA A 408 54.17 -39.61 -12.58
#